data_90125e999bfae060a05a1fa6fda532e3
#
_entry.id   90125e999bfae060a05a1fa6fda532e3
#
_cell.length_a   1.000
_cell.length_b   1.000
_cell.length_c   1.000
_cell.angle_alpha   90.00
_cell.angle_beta   90.00
_cell.angle_gamma   90.00
#
_symmetry.space_group_name_H-M   'P 1'
#
loop_
_entity.id
_entity.type
_entity.pdbx_description
1 polymer ?
#
loop_
_entity_poly.entity_id
_entity_poly.type
_entity_poly.pdbx_seq_one_letter_code
_entity_poly.pdbx_strand_id
1 'polypeptide(L)'
;MMEIQKMVSEKSKFGVRSSPACTKRSGEGRDFGFLIPHSAFRNPQSKGFTLIEVIIVMVIIGILAATVMPRIDFTISTTASVDGAAYMVASDIRYAQEWAMANRVSKTITFTSGSSVYTFGPPSNMDPSGRLPEGVRVSTTITITFNSLGEPIAGGGGSVTVEDLGSTQSKTITVENYTGKVS
;
A
#
# COMPACT_ATOMS: atom_id res chain seq x y z
N MET A 1 10.43 41.56 -8.66
CA MET A 1 9.13 41.44 -8.01
C MET A 1 7.99 41.86 -8.96
N MET A 2 8.13 41.57 -10.26
CA MET A 2 7.21 42.10 -11.30
C MET A 2 6.81 41.08 -12.38
N GLU A 3 7.07 39.79 -12.19
CA GLU A 3 6.71 38.74 -13.16
C GLU A 3 5.66 37.74 -12.67
N ILE A 4 5.25 37.77 -11.41
CA ILE A 4 4.26 36.83 -10.85
C ILE A 4 2.80 37.23 -11.13
N GLN A 5 2.57 38.51 -11.47
CA GLN A 5 1.22 39.03 -11.74
C GLN A 5 0.68 38.74 -13.16
N LYS A 6 1.50 38.20 -14.07
CA LYS A 6 1.07 37.98 -15.46
C LYS A 6 0.47 36.59 -15.72
N MET A 7 0.59 35.67 -14.76
CA MET A 7 0.12 34.26 -14.92
C MET A 7 -1.30 33.99 -14.38
N VAL A 8 -1.91 34.94 -13.72
CA VAL A 8 -3.26 34.79 -13.12
C VAL A 8 -4.39 35.26 -14.04
N SER A 9 -4.07 36.00 -15.13
CA SER A 9 -5.09 36.60 -16.00
C SER A 9 -5.56 35.76 -17.20
N GLU A 10 -5.03 34.58 -17.42
CA GLU A 10 -5.31 33.80 -18.65
C GLU A 10 -6.24 32.59 -18.48
N LYS A 11 -6.84 32.37 -17.31
CA LYS A 11 -7.78 31.26 -17.05
C LYS A 11 -9.27 31.60 -17.02
N SER A 12 -9.69 32.67 -17.67
CA SER A 12 -11.10 33.07 -17.71
C SER A 12 -11.69 33.17 -19.13
N LYS A 13 -11.41 32.22 -20.03
CA LYS A 13 -12.13 32.09 -21.30
C LYS A 13 -12.41 30.64 -21.65
N PHE A 14 -13.15 29.94 -20.79
CA PHE A 14 -13.81 28.71 -21.22
C PHE A 14 -15.29 29.01 -21.41
N GLY A 15 -15.68 29.19 -22.68
CA GLY A 15 -17.02 29.54 -23.11
C GLY A 15 -18.02 28.42 -22.76
N VAL A 16 -19.05 28.83 -22.07
CA VAL A 16 -20.28 28.06 -21.87
C VAL A 16 -20.96 27.91 -23.24
N ARG A 17 -20.96 26.71 -23.82
CA ARG A 17 -21.79 26.39 -24.97
C ARG A 17 -23.24 26.25 -24.51
N SER A 18 -24.06 27.24 -24.87
CA SER A 18 -25.50 27.20 -24.79
C SER A 18 -26.05 26.10 -25.71
N SER A 19 -26.84 25.20 -25.14
CA SER A 19 -27.62 24.21 -25.86
C SER A 19 -28.65 24.90 -26.81
N PRO A 20 -28.87 24.38 -28.03
CA PRO A 20 -29.91 24.91 -28.90
C PRO A 20 -31.30 24.54 -28.42
N ALA A 21 -32.17 25.53 -28.40
CA ALA A 21 -33.57 25.40 -28.07
C ALA A 21 -34.28 24.36 -28.96
N CYS A 22 -35.02 23.49 -28.35
CA CYS A 22 -35.91 22.53 -28.98
C CYS A 22 -37.09 23.30 -29.63
N THR A 23 -37.10 23.41 -30.95
CA THR A 23 -38.16 24.00 -31.73
C THR A 23 -39.39 23.09 -31.69
N LYS A 24 -40.47 23.59 -31.13
CA LYS A 24 -41.78 22.96 -31.09
C LYS A 24 -42.36 22.90 -32.49
N ARG A 25 -42.31 21.74 -33.15
CA ARG A 25 -43.03 21.48 -34.42
C ARG A 25 -44.41 20.96 -34.09
N SER A 26 -45.42 21.81 -34.22
CA SER A 26 -46.80 21.41 -34.27
C SER A 26 -47.08 20.84 -35.68
N GLY A 27 -47.65 19.67 -35.75
CA GLY A 27 -48.07 19.06 -37.01
C GLY A 27 -48.58 17.65 -36.84
N GLU A 28 -49.88 17.56 -36.87
CA GLU A 28 -50.66 16.48 -37.46
C GLU A 28 -50.69 15.09 -36.79
N GLY A 29 -51.89 14.79 -36.34
CA GLY A 29 -52.29 13.55 -35.69
C GLY A 29 -52.07 12.31 -36.54
N ARG A 30 -51.39 11.36 -35.97
CA ARG A 30 -51.61 9.93 -36.20
C ARG A 30 -51.54 9.28 -34.83
N ASP A 31 -52.70 8.90 -34.33
CA ASP A 31 -52.85 8.07 -33.13
C ASP A 31 -52.20 6.70 -33.42
N PHE A 32 -50.88 6.62 -33.26
CA PHE A 32 -50.24 5.35 -33.04
C PHE A 32 -50.48 5.02 -31.57
N GLY A 33 -51.58 4.28 -31.33
CA GLY A 33 -51.79 3.61 -30.07
C GLY A 33 -50.58 2.74 -29.76
N PHE A 34 -49.58 3.34 -29.11
CA PHE A 34 -48.50 2.59 -28.48
C PHE A 34 -49.12 1.89 -27.30
N LEU A 35 -49.60 0.67 -27.55
CA LEU A 35 -49.92 -0.29 -26.53
C LEU A 35 -48.60 -0.56 -25.79
N ILE A 36 -48.35 0.24 -24.74
CA ILE A 36 -47.35 -0.10 -23.75
C ILE A 36 -47.88 -1.38 -23.11
N PRO A 37 -47.21 -2.55 -23.32
CA PRO A 37 -47.54 -3.70 -22.51
C PRO A 37 -47.23 -3.26 -21.06
N HIS A 38 -48.26 -3.12 -20.28
CA HIS A 38 -48.08 -3.12 -18.81
C HIS A 38 -47.52 -4.48 -18.46
N SER A 39 -46.21 -4.63 -18.68
CA SER A 39 -45.45 -5.66 -17.98
C SER A 39 -45.64 -5.32 -16.52
N ALA A 40 -46.60 -5.97 -15.93
CA ALA A 40 -46.77 -5.97 -14.50
C ALA A 40 -45.41 -6.35 -13.94
N PHE A 41 -44.65 -5.36 -13.49
CA PHE A 41 -43.55 -5.60 -12.58
C PHE A 41 -44.19 -6.30 -11.38
N ARG A 42 -44.26 -7.63 -11.49
CA ARG A 42 -44.50 -8.47 -10.33
C ARG A 42 -43.35 -8.15 -9.39
N ASN A 43 -43.57 -7.18 -8.53
CA ASN A 43 -42.72 -6.95 -7.39
C ASN A 43 -42.60 -8.29 -6.68
N PRO A 44 -41.43 -8.98 -6.72
CA PRO A 44 -41.28 -10.20 -5.96
C PRO A 44 -41.53 -9.80 -4.52
N GLN A 45 -42.65 -10.27 -3.96
CA GLN A 45 -42.93 -10.03 -2.55
C GLN A 45 -41.72 -10.54 -1.80
N SER A 46 -40.91 -9.60 -1.29
CA SER A 46 -39.83 -9.92 -0.37
C SER A 46 -40.47 -10.56 0.85
N LYS A 47 -40.41 -11.88 0.88
CA LYS A 47 -40.85 -12.64 2.05
C LYS A 47 -39.94 -12.19 3.19
N GLY A 48 -40.49 -11.43 4.13
CA GLY A 48 -39.76 -11.05 5.33
C GLY A 48 -39.29 -12.29 6.06
N PHE A 49 -38.11 -12.21 6.66
CA PHE A 49 -37.60 -13.29 7.51
C PHE A 49 -38.55 -13.55 8.68
N THR A 50 -38.80 -14.80 8.96
CA THR A 50 -39.56 -15.17 10.14
C THR A 50 -38.69 -15.00 11.39
N LEU A 51 -39.31 -14.70 12.53
CA LEU A 51 -38.58 -14.56 13.80
C LEU A 51 -37.79 -15.84 14.13
N ILE A 52 -38.37 -17.01 13.84
CA ILE A 52 -37.69 -18.30 14.04
C ILE A 52 -36.46 -18.47 13.17
N GLU A 53 -36.49 -17.99 11.93
CA GLU A 53 -35.35 -18.07 11.01
C GLU A 53 -34.15 -17.23 11.50
N VAL A 54 -34.43 -16.03 12.04
CA VAL A 54 -33.38 -15.17 12.63
C VAL A 54 -32.78 -15.85 13.86
N ILE A 55 -33.59 -16.48 14.71
CA ILE A 55 -33.08 -17.20 15.89
C ILE A 55 -32.20 -18.38 15.47
N ILE A 56 -32.63 -19.18 14.49
CA ILE A 56 -31.83 -20.32 14.00
C ILE A 56 -30.50 -19.82 13.41
N VAL A 57 -30.48 -18.77 12.61
CA VAL A 57 -29.26 -18.17 12.03
C VAL A 57 -28.31 -17.69 13.12
N MET A 58 -28.83 -17.00 14.15
CA MET A 58 -28.01 -16.56 15.28
C MET A 58 -27.38 -17.74 16.05
N VAL A 59 -28.14 -18.82 16.25
CA VAL A 59 -27.61 -20.04 16.90
C VAL A 59 -26.50 -20.67 16.05
N ILE A 60 -26.73 -20.81 14.74
CA ILE A 60 -25.72 -21.39 13.84
C ILE A 60 -24.44 -20.55 13.82
N ILE A 61 -24.56 -19.21 13.70
CA ILE A 61 -23.43 -18.29 13.75
C ILE A 61 -22.70 -18.40 15.09
N GLY A 62 -23.42 -18.49 16.20
CA GLY A 62 -22.85 -18.66 17.54
C GLY A 62 -22.01 -19.94 17.66
N ILE A 63 -22.52 -21.07 17.17
CA ILE A 63 -21.80 -22.35 17.17
C ILE A 63 -20.57 -22.26 16.26
N LEU A 64 -20.69 -21.69 15.06
CA LEU A 64 -19.57 -21.52 14.14
C LEU A 64 -18.50 -20.59 14.73
N ALA A 65 -18.87 -19.50 15.34
CA ALA A 65 -17.95 -18.58 16.02
C ALA A 65 -17.17 -19.29 17.15
N ALA A 66 -17.86 -20.07 17.98
CA ALA A 66 -17.25 -20.81 19.07
C ALA A 66 -16.25 -21.89 18.61
N THR A 67 -16.47 -22.48 17.42
CA THR A 67 -15.59 -23.51 16.87
C THR A 67 -14.42 -22.95 16.06
N VAL A 68 -14.55 -21.78 15.44
CA VAL A 68 -13.53 -21.16 14.59
C VAL A 68 -12.56 -20.30 15.39
N MET A 69 -13.03 -19.55 16.41
CA MET A 69 -12.16 -18.67 17.21
C MET A 69 -10.91 -19.35 17.78
N PRO A 70 -10.95 -20.57 18.36
CA PRO A 70 -9.75 -21.20 18.90
C PRO A 70 -8.75 -21.69 17.85
N ARG A 71 -9.07 -21.59 16.55
CA ARG A 71 -8.21 -22.05 15.44
C ARG A 71 -7.53 -20.93 14.68
N ILE A 72 -7.74 -19.69 15.08
CA ILE A 72 -7.01 -18.55 14.50
C ILE A 72 -5.63 -18.51 15.15
N ASP A 73 -4.66 -19.17 14.52
CA ASP A 73 -3.25 -19.07 14.89
C ASP A 73 -2.74 -17.66 14.56
N PHE A 74 -2.47 -16.89 15.60
CA PHE A 74 -1.82 -15.57 15.46
C PHE A 74 -0.37 -15.67 14.94
N THR A 75 0.20 -16.87 14.86
CA THR A 75 1.54 -17.12 14.28
C THR A 75 1.65 -16.75 12.80
N ILE A 76 0.56 -16.84 12.04
CA ILE A 76 0.53 -16.39 10.63
C ILE A 76 0.82 -14.89 10.54
N SER A 77 0.37 -14.11 11.52
CA SER A 77 0.60 -12.67 11.57
C SER A 77 2.09 -12.33 11.77
N THR A 78 2.82 -13.09 12.58
CA THR A 78 4.25 -12.84 12.86
C THR A 78 5.13 -13.18 11.65
N THR A 79 4.88 -14.30 10.96
CA THR A 79 5.60 -14.67 9.74
C THR A 79 5.40 -13.63 8.63
N ALA A 80 4.16 -13.20 8.39
CA ALA A 80 3.86 -12.16 7.42
C ALA A 80 4.51 -10.81 7.78
N SER A 81 4.60 -10.49 9.08
CA SER A 81 5.28 -9.31 9.59
C SER A 81 6.79 -9.34 9.32
N VAL A 82 7.46 -10.46 9.57
CA VAL A 82 8.91 -10.63 9.35
C VAL A 82 9.23 -10.61 7.85
N ASP A 83 8.45 -11.29 7.02
CA ASP A 83 8.63 -11.25 5.56
C ASP A 83 8.43 -9.83 5.02
N GLY A 84 7.38 -9.13 5.43
CA GLY A 84 7.13 -7.75 5.06
C GLY A 84 8.26 -6.80 5.49
N ALA A 85 8.77 -6.97 6.72
CA ALA A 85 9.90 -6.21 7.23
C ALA A 85 11.18 -6.49 6.44
N ALA A 86 11.43 -7.73 6.06
CA ALA A 86 12.59 -8.09 5.23
C ALA A 86 12.54 -7.43 3.84
N TYR A 87 11.37 -7.43 3.20
CA TYR A 87 11.18 -6.72 1.93
C TYR A 87 11.38 -5.21 2.07
N MET A 88 10.92 -4.62 3.17
CA MET A 88 11.11 -3.20 3.47
C MET A 88 12.61 -2.89 3.63
N VAL A 89 13.33 -3.65 4.45
CA VAL A 89 14.78 -3.49 4.63
C VAL A 89 15.53 -3.66 3.31
N ALA A 90 15.20 -4.68 2.51
CA ALA A 90 15.82 -4.87 1.20
C ALA A 90 15.56 -3.70 0.26
N SER A 91 14.36 -3.12 0.29
CA SER A 91 14.01 -1.92 -0.48
C SER A 91 14.82 -0.70 -0.03
N ASP A 92 14.96 -0.53 1.27
CA ASP A 92 15.67 0.60 1.87
C ASP A 92 17.19 0.53 1.64
N ILE A 93 17.76 -0.68 1.59
CA ILE A 93 19.16 -0.88 1.17
C ILE A 93 19.32 -0.48 -0.31
N ARG A 94 18.40 -0.90 -1.19
CA ARG A 94 18.42 -0.49 -2.60
C ARG A 94 18.24 1.02 -2.75
N TYR A 95 17.35 1.62 -1.97
CA TYR A 95 17.22 3.08 -1.93
C TYR A 95 18.56 3.76 -1.59
N ALA A 96 19.28 3.28 -0.57
CA ALA A 96 20.58 3.85 -0.20
C ALA A 96 21.60 3.74 -1.36
N GLN A 97 21.61 2.62 -2.08
CA GLN A 97 22.43 2.42 -3.27
C GLN A 97 22.07 3.39 -4.41
N GLU A 98 20.77 3.46 -4.76
CA GLU A 98 20.28 4.35 -5.82
C GLU A 98 20.50 5.82 -5.48
N TRP A 99 20.29 6.20 -4.22
CA TRP A 99 20.54 7.56 -3.75
C TRP A 99 22.01 7.95 -3.89
N ALA A 100 22.92 7.05 -3.53
CA ALA A 100 24.36 7.28 -3.66
C ALA A 100 24.76 7.53 -5.12
N MET A 101 24.24 6.72 -6.05
CA MET A 101 24.47 6.88 -7.49
C MET A 101 23.86 8.18 -8.05
N ALA A 102 22.63 8.48 -7.67
CA ALA A 102 21.91 9.64 -8.18
C ALA A 102 22.55 10.96 -7.73
N ASN A 103 22.99 11.02 -6.48
CA ASN A 103 23.58 12.24 -5.89
C ASN A 103 25.11 12.30 -6.00
N ARG A 104 25.76 11.23 -6.50
CA ARG A 104 27.22 11.09 -6.60
C ARG A 104 27.96 11.29 -5.26
N VAL A 105 27.31 10.90 -4.17
CA VAL A 105 27.82 11.02 -2.80
C VAL A 105 27.59 9.69 -2.10
N SER A 106 28.52 9.26 -1.25
CA SER A 106 28.36 8.03 -0.48
C SER A 106 27.14 8.09 0.44
N LYS A 107 26.40 7.00 0.51
CA LYS A 107 25.24 6.82 1.40
C LYS A 107 25.47 5.61 2.29
N THR A 108 25.18 5.78 3.57
CA THR A 108 25.36 4.73 4.59
C THR A 108 24.01 4.36 5.17
N ILE A 109 23.81 3.08 5.46
CA ILE A 109 22.70 2.58 6.26
C ILE A 109 23.28 1.77 7.42
N THR A 110 22.82 2.05 8.65
CA THR A 110 23.34 1.44 9.87
C THR A 110 22.24 0.69 10.60
N PHE A 111 22.46 -0.60 10.78
CA PHE A 111 21.61 -1.52 11.55
C PHE A 111 22.26 -1.82 12.89
N THR A 112 21.46 -1.88 13.95
CA THR A 112 21.89 -2.24 15.30
C THR A 112 21.07 -3.41 15.81
N SER A 113 21.74 -4.45 16.28
CA SER A 113 21.09 -5.64 16.84
C SER A 113 20.17 -5.27 17.99
N GLY A 114 19.00 -5.90 18.05
CA GLY A 114 17.94 -5.66 19.03
C GLY A 114 17.09 -4.42 18.76
N SER A 115 17.42 -3.61 17.74
CA SER A 115 16.68 -2.40 17.41
C SER A 115 15.57 -2.67 16.40
N SER A 116 14.45 -1.97 16.55
CA SER A 116 13.39 -1.86 15.52
C SER A 116 13.56 -0.63 14.60
N VAL A 117 14.70 0.07 14.74
CA VAL A 117 15.00 1.28 13.95
C VAL A 117 16.42 1.19 13.42
N TYR A 118 16.63 1.62 12.18
CA TYR A 118 17.93 1.80 11.54
C TYR A 118 18.03 3.20 10.94
N THR A 119 19.24 3.65 10.66
CA THR A 119 19.48 5.05 10.29
C THR A 119 20.24 5.18 8.98
N PHE A 120 20.03 6.31 8.32
CA PHE A 120 20.71 6.69 7.09
C PHE A 120 21.71 7.81 7.33
N GLY A 121 22.85 7.78 6.65
CA GLY A 121 23.88 8.81 6.68
C GLY A 121 24.50 9.06 5.30
N PRO A 122 24.75 10.30 4.89
CA PRO A 122 24.27 11.53 5.49
C PRO A 122 22.74 11.65 5.41
N PRO A 123 22.07 12.28 6.40
CA PRO A 123 20.63 12.37 6.43
C PRO A 123 20.07 13.22 5.27
N SER A 124 18.93 12.81 4.74
CA SER A 124 18.19 13.51 3.69
C SER A 124 16.71 13.56 4.04
N ASN A 125 16.00 14.58 3.62
CA ASN A 125 14.56 14.71 3.80
C ASN A 125 13.75 13.65 3.00
N MET A 126 14.42 12.94 2.11
CA MET A 126 13.84 11.86 1.29
C MET A 126 14.12 10.47 1.88
N ASP A 127 14.85 10.39 2.98
CA ASP A 127 15.18 9.09 3.57
C ASP A 127 13.92 8.39 4.08
N PRO A 128 13.82 7.07 3.89
CA PRO A 128 12.77 6.26 4.50
C PRO A 128 12.78 6.40 6.03
N SER A 129 11.67 6.06 6.67
CA SER A 129 11.53 6.18 8.13
C SER A 129 12.56 5.37 8.92
N GLY A 130 13.12 4.33 8.32
CA GLY A 130 14.06 3.43 8.98
C GLY A 130 13.44 2.67 10.16
N ARG A 131 12.12 2.51 10.20
CA ARG A 131 11.38 1.88 11.29
C ARG A 131 10.73 0.59 10.83
N LEU A 132 10.99 -0.50 11.52
CA LEU A 132 10.34 -1.79 11.31
C LEU A 132 8.91 -1.82 11.89
N PRO A 133 8.05 -2.72 11.40
CA PRO A 133 6.75 -2.98 12.00
C PRO A 133 6.84 -3.42 13.46
N GLU A 134 5.74 -3.25 14.21
CA GLU A 134 5.67 -3.73 15.58
C GLU A 134 5.89 -5.24 15.65
N GLY A 135 6.61 -5.66 16.68
CA GLY A 135 6.92 -7.08 16.89
C GLY A 135 8.12 -7.60 16.11
N VAL A 136 8.80 -6.75 15.32
CA VAL A 136 9.97 -7.11 14.51
C VAL A 136 11.19 -6.27 14.89
N ARG A 137 12.35 -6.90 14.89
CA ARG A 137 13.65 -6.25 15.16
C ARG A 137 14.75 -6.78 14.25
N VAL A 138 15.83 -6.03 14.15
CA VAL A 138 17.07 -6.49 13.53
C VAL A 138 17.85 -7.32 14.53
N SER A 139 18.38 -8.49 14.13
CA SER A 139 19.25 -9.30 14.99
C SER A 139 20.74 -9.10 14.72
N THR A 140 21.09 -8.42 13.62
CA THR A 140 22.48 -8.22 13.17
C THR A 140 22.88 -6.75 13.34
N THR A 141 24.13 -6.50 13.82
CA THR A 141 24.73 -5.17 13.76
C THR A 141 25.63 -5.08 12.53
N ILE A 142 25.31 -4.20 11.58
CA ILE A 142 26.07 -3.97 10.36
C ILE A 142 25.89 -2.55 9.86
N THR A 143 26.94 -2.01 9.28
CA THR A 143 26.92 -0.74 8.56
C THR A 143 27.28 -0.98 7.10
N ILE A 144 26.39 -0.61 6.19
CA ILE A 144 26.59 -0.75 4.75
C ILE A 144 26.74 0.66 4.17
N THR A 145 27.82 0.87 3.42
CA THR A 145 28.09 2.16 2.76
C THR A 145 28.28 1.95 1.28
N PHE A 146 27.46 2.63 0.49
CA PHE A 146 27.58 2.63 -0.98
C PHE A 146 28.34 3.87 -1.44
N ASN A 147 29.21 3.72 -2.44
CA ASN A 147 29.88 4.82 -3.12
C ASN A 147 29.00 5.40 -4.26
N SER A 148 29.48 6.41 -4.93
CA SER A 148 28.80 7.07 -6.06
C SER A 148 28.58 6.17 -7.29
N LEU A 149 29.16 4.99 -7.34
CA LEU A 149 28.97 3.99 -8.40
C LEU A 149 27.97 2.91 -7.99
N GLY A 150 27.48 2.95 -6.74
CA GLY A 150 26.59 1.94 -6.18
C GLY A 150 27.30 0.71 -5.63
N GLU A 151 28.63 0.75 -5.56
CA GLU A 151 29.42 -0.35 -4.99
C GLU A 151 29.46 -0.24 -3.47
N PRO A 152 29.29 -1.34 -2.73
CA PRO A 152 29.43 -1.33 -1.28
C PRO A 152 30.90 -1.24 -0.87
N ILE A 153 31.32 -0.10 -0.36
CA ILE A 153 32.69 0.13 0.16
C ILE A 153 32.82 -0.29 1.62
N ALA A 154 31.70 -0.52 2.31
CA ALA A 154 31.65 -1.17 3.62
C ALA A 154 30.39 -2.04 3.70
N GLY A 155 30.48 -3.14 4.43
CA GLY A 155 29.34 -4.06 4.64
C GLY A 155 28.96 -4.92 3.42
N GLY A 156 29.67 -4.83 2.30
CA GLY A 156 29.52 -5.75 1.18
C GLY A 156 29.90 -7.18 1.56
N GLY A 157 29.16 -8.17 1.07
CA GLY A 157 29.25 -9.57 1.49
C GLY A 157 28.61 -9.87 2.84
N GLY A 158 28.06 -8.84 3.51
CA GLY A 158 27.37 -9.00 4.78
C GLY A 158 25.88 -9.30 4.61
N SER A 159 25.24 -9.63 5.73
CA SER A 159 23.81 -9.91 5.78
C SER A 159 23.13 -9.18 6.91
N VAL A 160 21.89 -8.80 6.69
CA VAL A 160 20.98 -8.24 7.70
C VAL A 160 19.92 -9.28 7.97
N THR A 161 19.78 -9.68 9.24
CA THR A 161 18.72 -10.60 9.66
C THR A 161 17.65 -9.83 10.44
N VAL A 162 16.42 -10.03 10.04
CA VAL A 162 15.22 -9.50 10.69
C VAL A 162 14.52 -10.66 11.37
N GLU A 163 14.07 -10.47 12.60
CA GLU A 163 13.41 -11.51 13.38
C GLU A 163 12.20 -10.94 14.14
N ASP A 164 11.28 -11.81 14.53
CA ASP A 164 10.22 -11.46 15.47
C ASP A 164 10.77 -11.37 16.92
N LEU A 165 10.06 -10.69 17.81
CA LEU A 165 10.46 -10.55 19.22
C LEU A 165 10.61 -11.88 19.94
N GLY A 166 9.90 -12.93 19.49
CA GLY A 166 10.00 -14.29 20.02
C GLY A 166 11.18 -15.08 19.44
N SER A 167 11.89 -14.55 18.45
CA SER A 167 12.96 -15.22 17.70
C SER A 167 12.53 -16.58 17.10
N THR A 168 11.23 -16.72 16.81
CA THR A 168 10.66 -17.94 16.23
C THR A 168 10.71 -17.91 14.70
N GLN A 169 10.68 -16.70 14.12
CA GLN A 169 10.75 -16.47 12.69
C GLN A 169 11.86 -15.46 12.39
N SER A 170 12.65 -15.75 11.37
CA SER A 170 13.70 -14.84 10.92
C SER A 170 13.87 -14.88 9.41
N LYS A 171 14.29 -13.76 8.83
CA LYS A 171 14.62 -13.63 7.41
C LYS A 171 15.94 -12.91 7.26
N THR A 172 16.79 -13.43 6.38
CA THR A 172 18.11 -12.84 6.12
C THR A 172 18.13 -12.21 4.74
N ILE A 173 18.65 -11.00 4.66
CA ILE A 173 18.88 -10.22 3.45
C ILE A 173 20.39 -10.14 3.25
N THR A 174 20.89 -10.52 2.08
CA THR A 174 22.32 -10.50 1.77
C THR A 174 22.65 -9.38 0.78
N VAL A 175 23.75 -8.69 0.99
CA VAL A 175 24.28 -7.66 0.09
C VAL A 175 25.56 -8.21 -0.55
N GLU A 176 25.55 -8.40 -1.85
CA GLU A 176 26.70 -8.93 -2.57
C GLU A 176 27.90 -7.97 -2.57
N ASN A 177 29.10 -8.54 -2.45
CA ASN A 177 30.33 -7.80 -2.64
C ASN A 177 30.39 -7.22 -4.08
N TYR A 178 31.01 -6.08 -4.23
CA TYR A 178 31.27 -5.37 -5.49
C TYR A 178 30.06 -4.83 -6.23
N THR A 179 28.97 -5.59 -6.30
CA THR A 179 27.77 -5.17 -7.04
C THR A 179 26.74 -4.46 -6.16
N GLY A 180 26.76 -4.74 -4.86
CA GLY A 180 25.74 -4.26 -3.93
C GLY A 180 24.35 -4.85 -4.18
N LYS A 181 24.23 -5.91 -4.97
CA LYS A 181 22.95 -6.58 -5.23
C LYS A 181 22.38 -7.12 -3.93
N VAL A 182 21.10 -6.83 -3.70
CA VAL A 182 20.34 -7.25 -2.51
C VAL A 182 19.46 -8.44 -2.87
N SER A 183 19.63 -9.54 -2.13
CA SER A 183 18.87 -10.78 -2.30
C SER A 183 18.34 -11.32 -0.97
#